data_c35f0a6324bf70c483c0a8e9ea3019e3
#
_entry.id   c35f0a6324bf70c483c0a8e9ea3019e3
#
_cell.length_a   1.000
_cell.length_b   1.000
_cell.length_c   1.000
_cell.angle_alpha   90.00
_cell.angle_beta   90.00
_cell.angle_gamma   90.00
#
_symmetry.space_group_name_H-M   'P 1'
#
loop_
_entity.id
_entity.type
_entity.pdbx_description
1 polymer ?
#
loop_
_entity_poly.entity_id
_entity_poly.type
_entity_poly.pdbx_seq_one_letter_code
_entity_poly.pdbx_strand_id
1 'polypeptide(L)'
;MPYELSRKNFKTAQRYVEREREFVLTALKTAANAAISSPNSSDALSSLDGMISRMQGLKRKLEGLHEEEKAIHKHSRTRIQHLQDLYDIPSLADVKYDEWSRVRLNRLLVDYLLRNGYGESAMALAKEKGIEELVDVEAFVACHKIEASLRAGRTQECLVWCADNKQALKKLNVGFFLFHK
;
A
#
# COMPACT_ATOMS: atom_id res chain seq x y z
N MET A 1 2.50 -3.87 -10.11
CA MET A 1 1.86 -3.18 -8.98
C MET A 1 2.76 -2.99 -7.75
N PRO A 2 3.65 -3.93 -7.31
CA PRO A 2 4.43 -3.75 -6.08
C PRO A 2 5.24 -2.45 -6.03
N TYR A 3 5.86 -2.03 -7.12
CA TYR A 3 6.62 -0.77 -7.19
C TYR A 3 5.77 0.48 -6.86
N GLU A 4 4.56 0.58 -7.40
CA GLU A 4 3.68 1.73 -7.11
C GLU A 4 3.17 1.71 -5.67
N LEU A 5 2.93 0.52 -5.10
CA LEU A 5 2.57 0.36 -3.69
C LEU A 5 3.72 0.77 -2.77
N SER A 6 4.95 0.31 -3.03
CA SER A 6 6.15 0.71 -2.29
C SER A 6 6.35 2.22 -2.34
N ARG A 7 6.23 2.83 -3.52
CA ARG A 7 6.32 4.28 -3.69
C ARG A 7 5.24 5.04 -2.91
N LYS A 8 4.00 4.53 -2.89
CA LYS A 8 2.89 5.13 -2.10
C LYS A 8 3.19 5.03 -0.61
N ASN A 9 3.61 3.87 -0.13
CA ASN A 9 3.96 3.60 1.26
C ASN A 9 5.09 4.53 1.72
N PHE A 10 6.20 4.59 0.97
CA PHE A 10 7.32 5.49 1.26
C PHE A 10 6.90 6.97 1.36
N LYS A 11 6.10 7.47 0.41
CA LYS A 11 5.61 8.85 0.45
C LYS A 11 4.69 9.11 1.64
N THR A 12 3.93 8.11 2.06
CA THR A 12 3.06 8.21 3.25
C THR A 12 3.89 8.28 4.52
N ALA A 13 4.92 7.43 4.64
CA ALA A 13 5.88 7.46 5.75
C ALA A 13 6.60 8.82 5.83
N GLN A 14 7.10 9.32 4.69
CA GLN A 14 7.77 10.62 4.60
C GLN A 14 6.86 11.76 5.11
N ARG A 15 5.60 11.81 4.66
CA ARG A 15 4.64 12.83 5.12
C ARG A 15 4.36 12.75 6.62
N TYR A 16 4.29 11.56 7.18
CA TYR A 16 4.10 11.40 8.62
C TYR A 16 5.31 11.94 9.38
N VAL A 17 6.53 11.61 8.96
CA VAL A 17 7.77 12.08 9.58
C VAL A 17 7.89 13.61 9.47
N GLU A 18 7.67 14.18 8.29
CA GLU A 18 7.76 15.64 8.06
C GLU A 18 6.77 16.40 8.94
N ARG A 19 5.51 15.94 9.02
CA ARG A 19 4.49 16.60 9.83
C ARG A 19 4.81 16.54 11.33
N GLU A 20 5.21 15.38 11.83
CA GLU A 20 5.52 15.23 13.25
C GLU A 20 6.83 15.95 13.63
N ARG A 21 7.82 15.99 12.72
CA ARG A 21 9.04 16.79 12.88
C ARG A 21 8.71 18.26 13.06
N GLU A 22 7.89 18.83 12.19
CA GLU A 22 7.51 20.25 12.25
C GLU A 22 6.82 20.57 13.57
N PHE A 23 5.89 19.70 13.98
CA PHE A 23 5.21 19.86 15.26
C PHE A 23 6.19 19.82 16.44
N VAL A 24 7.07 18.81 16.50
CA VAL A 24 8.02 18.65 17.62
C VAL A 24 8.98 19.85 17.68
N LEU A 25 9.48 20.33 16.55
CA LEU A 25 10.35 21.51 16.50
C LEU A 25 9.63 22.75 17.03
N THR A 26 8.37 22.96 16.66
CA THR A 26 7.57 24.10 17.12
C THR A 26 7.28 24.00 18.62
N ALA A 27 6.85 22.83 19.08
CA ALA A 27 6.57 22.59 20.49
C ALA A 27 7.82 22.71 21.37
N LEU A 28 8.98 22.24 20.88
CA LEU A 28 10.26 22.37 21.58
C LEU A 28 10.66 23.86 21.74
N LYS A 29 10.53 24.66 20.68
CA LYS A 29 10.80 26.09 20.74
C LYS A 29 9.88 26.79 21.75
N THR A 30 8.59 26.45 21.72
CA THR A 30 7.60 27.02 22.66
C THR A 30 7.93 26.64 24.11
N ALA A 31 8.24 25.35 24.36
CA ALA A 31 8.61 24.87 25.69
C ALA A 31 9.91 25.49 26.21
N ALA A 32 10.91 25.67 25.33
CA ALA A 32 12.17 26.35 25.69
C ALA A 32 11.95 27.83 26.08
N ASN A 33 11.13 28.55 25.31
CA ASN A 33 10.79 29.92 25.60
C ASN A 33 9.99 30.06 26.92
N ALA A 34 9.05 29.15 27.17
CA ALA A 34 8.29 29.11 28.42
C ALA A 34 9.18 28.80 29.62
N ALA A 35 10.13 27.89 29.51
CA ALA A 35 11.08 27.56 30.58
C ALA A 35 12.03 28.72 30.92
N ILE A 36 12.41 29.54 29.94
CA ILE A 36 13.21 30.77 30.15
C ILE A 36 12.38 31.81 30.89
N SER A 37 11.10 31.95 30.55
CA SER A 37 10.19 32.96 31.12
C SER A 37 9.68 32.61 32.51
N SER A 38 9.53 31.32 32.82
CA SER A 38 9.01 30.79 34.08
C SER A 38 9.64 29.43 34.42
N PRO A 39 10.74 29.39 35.19
CA PRO A 39 11.51 28.16 35.43
C PRO A 39 10.77 27.00 36.12
N ASN A 40 9.61 27.27 36.75
CA ASN A 40 8.82 26.27 37.47
C ASN A 40 7.44 26.00 36.86
N SER A 41 7.26 26.23 35.53
CA SER A 41 5.97 26.04 34.91
C SER A 41 5.67 24.53 34.62
N SER A 42 4.55 24.02 35.12
CA SER A 42 4.00 22.70 34.77
C SER A 42 3.73 22.57 33.26
N ASP A 43 3.67 23.68 32.54
CA ASP A 43 3.35 23.77 31.13
C ASP A 43 4.48 23.19 30.26
N ALA A 44 5.74 23.32 30.67
CA ALA A 44 6.87 22.73 29.97
C ALA A 44 6.83 21.19 30.04
N LEU A 45 6.51 20.62 31.20
CA LEU A 45 6.35 19.17 31.37
C LEU A 45 5.19 18.63 30.57
N SER A 46 4.03 19.30 30.61
CA SER A 46 2.86 18.93 29.79
C SER A 46 3.16 18.97 28.29
N SER A 47 3.94 19.96 27.83
CA SER A 47 4.38 20.04 26.43
C SER A 47 5.30 18.88 26.05
N LEU A 48 6.24 18.48 26.93
CA LEU A 48 7.11 17.32 26.73
C LEU A 48 6.32 16.01 26.65
N ASP A 49 5.36 15.80 27.55
CA ASP A 49 4.48 14.62 27.53
C ASP A 49 3.65 14.56 26.24
N GLY A 50 3.15 15.70 25.78
CA GLY A 50 2.47 15.82 24.50
C GLY A 50 3.37 15.43 23.32
N MET A 51 4.64 15.85 23.30
CA MET A 51 5.62 15.48 22.28
C MET A 51 5.91 13.97 22.31
N ILE A 52 6.13 13.40 23.51
CA ILE A 52 6.37 11.97 23.69
C ILE A 52 5.19 11.15 23.17
N SER A 53 3.97 11.51 23.54
CA SER A 53 2.76 10.82 23.09
C SER A 53 2.63 10.84 21.56
N ARG A 54 2.92 11.97 20.91
CA ARG A 54 2.90 12.09 19.45
C ARG A 54 4.00 11.27 18.78
N MET A 55 5.21 11.25 19.32
CA MET A 55 6.31 10.45 18.79
C MET A 55 6.01 8.95 18.91
N GLN A 56 5.39 8.52 20.02
CA GLN A 56 4.89 7.14 20.15
C GLN A 56 3.79 6.82 19.13
N GLY A 57 2.91 7.77 18.85
CA GLY A 57 1.92 7.67 17.79
C GLY A 57 2.54 7.55 16.39
N LEU A 58 3.58 8.34 16.10
CA LEU A 58 4.36 8.24 14.86
C LEU A 58 5.02 6.87 14.74
N LYS A 59 5.69 6.40 15.81
CA LYS A 59 6.33 5.08 15.84
C LYS A 59 5.35 3.99 15.43
N ARG A 60 4.17 3.92 16.06
CA ARG A 60 3.13 2.91 15.73
C ARG A 60 2.68 2.98 14.26
N LYS A 61 2.55 4.20 13.70
CA LYS A 61 2.19 4.36 12.28
C LYS A 61 3.28 3.87 11.34
N LEU A 62 4.54 4.15 11.68
CA LEU A 62 5.68 3.69 10.88
C LEU A 62 5.87 2.18 10.98
N GLU A 63 5.63 1.59 12.14
CA GLU A 63 5.64 0.12 12.32
C GLU A 63 4.58 -0.55 11.43
N GLY A 64 3.35 -0.01 11.38
CA GLY A 64 2.31 -0.51 10.47
C GLY A 64 2.72 -0.42 8.99
N LEU A 65 3.26 0.73 8.57
CA LEU A 65 3.77 0.91 7.20
C LEU A 65 4.95 -0.02 6.88
N HIS A 66 5.79 -0.33 7.86
CA HIS A 66 6.91 -1.24 7.69
C HIS A 66 6.45 -2.69 7.44
N GLU A 67 5.41 -3.15 8.14
CA GLU A 67 4.85 -4.48 7.88
C GLU A 67 4.20 -4.58 6.48
N GLU A 68 3.49 -3.52 6.06
CA GLU A 68 2.99 -3.44 4.67
C GLU A 68 4.14 -3.47 3.66
N GLU A 69 5.25 -2.76 3.92
CA GLU A 69 6.42 -2.74 3.06
C GLU A 69 7.09 -4.09 2.94
N LYS A 70 7.19 -4.85 4.03
CA LYS A 70 7.70 -6.23 4.00
C LYS A 70 6.90 -7.12 3.05
N ALA A 71 5.57 -7.05 3.11
CA ALA A 71 4.69 -7.79 2.22
C ALA A 71 4.92 -7.39 0.76
N ILE A 72 4.97 -6.08 0.47
CA ILE A 72 5.23 -5.56 -0.88
C ILE A 72 6.59 -6.02 -1.40
N HIS A 73 7.63 -6.02 -0.57
CA HIS A 73 8.97 -6.50 -0.93
C HIS A 73 8.99 -8.01 -1.19
N LYS A 74 8.23 -8.80 -0.42
CA LYS A 74 8.08 -10.24 -0.64
C LYS A 74 7.48 -10.51 -2.02
N HIS A 75 6.35 -9.87 -2.35
CA HIS A 75 5.73 -9.95 -3.68
C HIS A 75 6.69 -9.54 -4.80
N SER A 76 7.44 -8.45 -4.62
CA SER A 76 8.40 -7.99 -5.62
C SER A 76 9.51 -9.00 -5.85
N ARG A 77 10.09 -9.52 -4.78
CA ARG A 77 11.18 -10.50 -4.84
C ARG A 77 10.73 -11.79 -5.52
N THR A 78 9.56 -12.32 -5.15
CA THR A 78 9.01 -13.55 -5.76
C THR A 78 8.78 -13.36 -7.26
N ARG A 79 8.30 -12.20 -7.69
CA ARG A 79 8.08 -11.90 -9.12
C ARG A 79 9.39 -11.75 -9.89
N ILE A 80 10.40 -11.12 -9.30
CA ILE A 80 11.73 -11.00 -9.89
C ILE A 80 12.37 -12.40 -10.02
N GLN A 81 12.29 -13.21 -8.96
CA GLN A 81 12.80 -14.58 -8.98
C GLN A 81 12.13 -15.41 -10.08
N HIS A 82 10.79 -15.35 -10.19
CA HIS A 82 10.09 -16.05 -11.26
C HIS A 82 10.50 -15.62 -12.68
N LEU A 83 10.90 -14.36 -12.87
CA LEU A 83 11.46 -13.90 -14.14
C LEU A 83 12.89 -14.40 -14.33
N GLN A 84 13.70 -14.39 -13.28
CA GLN A 84 15.06 -14.87 -13.32
C GLN A 84 15.09 -16.37 -13.64
N ASP A 85 14.22 -17.16 -13.04
CA ASP A 85 14.09 -18.58 -13.33
C ASP A 85 13.89 -18.87 -14.82
N LEU A 86 13.17 -17.99 -15.55
CA LEU A 86 13.01 -18.10 -16.99
C LEU A 86 14.35 -17.89 -17.74
N TYR A 87 15.15 -16.90 -17.33
CA TYR A 87 16.43 -16.61 -17.98
C TYR A 87 17.50 -17.66 -17.70
N ASP A 88 17.36 -18.39 -16.60
CA ASP A 88 18.26 -19.47 -16.20
C ASP A 88 17.96 -20.80 -16.92
N ILE A 89 16.86 -20.87 -17.70
CA ILE A 89 16.48 -22.06 -18.48
C ILE A 89 17.26 -22.07 -19.81
N PRO A 90 18.12 -23.06 -20.05
CA PRO A 90 19.00 -23.05 -21.21
C PRO A 90 18.31 -23.34 -22.55
N SER A 91 17.14 -24.01 -22.53
CA SER A 91 16.40 -24.39 -23.74
C SER A 91 14.91 -24.52 -23.49
N LEU A 92 14.09 -24.22 -24.49
CA LEU A 92 12.65 -24.45 -24.47
C LEU A 92 12.24 -25.93 -24.38
N ALA A 93 13.17 -26.86 -24.68
CA ALA A 93 12.96 -28.28 -24.53
C ALA A 93 13.29 -28.81 -23.13
N ASP A 94 13.76 -27.96 -22.23
CA ASP A 94 14.05 -28.32 -20.84
C ASP A 94 12.75 -28.52 -20.03
N VAL A 95 12.73 -29.54 -19.18
CA VAL A 95 11.61 -29.82 -18.27
C VAL A 95 11.30 -28.60 -17.37
N LYS A 96 12.31 -27.85 -16.97
CA LYS A 96 12.15 -26.62 -16.19
C LYS A 96 11.33 -25.56 -16.91
N TYR A 97 11.42 -25.49 -18.25
CA TYR A 97 10.58 -24.58 -19.03
C TYR A 97 9.12 -25.00 -18.99
N ASP A 98 8.82 -26.26 -19.01
CA ASP A 98 7.46 -26.78 -18.90
C ASP A 98 6.85 -26.45 -17.51
N GLU A 99 7.63 -26.64 -16.44
CA GLU A 99 7.23 -26.27 -15.08
C GLU A 99 6.98 -24.77 -14.97
N TRP A 100 7.89 -23.94 -15.45
CA TRP A 100 7.74 -22.50 -15.47
C TRP A 100 6.51 -22.05 -16.26
N SER A 101 6.28 -22.66 -17.43
CA SER A 101 5.12 -22.38 -18.30
C SER A 101 3.80 -22.73 -17.63
N ARG A 102 3.74 -23.81 -16.84
CA ARG A 102 2.56 -24.18 -16.04
C ARG A 102 2.25 -23.12 -14.97
N VAL A 103 3.26 -22.62 -14.27
CA VAL A 103 3.08 -21.51 -13.32
C VAL A 103 2.54 -20.27 -14.03
N ARG A 104 3.09 -19.93 -15.19
CA ARG A 104 2.61 -18.80 -16.02
C ARG A 104 1.15 -19.00 -16.44
N LEU A 105 0.78 -20.19 -16.90
CA LEU A 105 -0.60 -20.52 -17.28
C LEU A 105 -1.55 -20.35 -16.08
N ASN A 106 -1.18 -20.88 -14.92
CA ASN A 106 -1.99 -20.75 -13.71
C ASN A 106 -2.19 -19.28 -13.33
N ARG A 107 -1.15 -18.43 -13.46
CA ARG A 107 -1.28 -16.99 -13.25
C ARG A 107 -2.25 -16.33 -14.22
N LEU A 108 -2.22 -16.69 -15.49
CA LEU A 108 -3.16 -16.18 -16.50
C LEU A 108 -4.59 -16.63 -16.20
N LEU A 109 -4.80 -17.86 -15.75
CA LEU A 109 -6.12 -18.34 -15.32
C LEU A 109 -6.65 -17.60 -14.10
N VAL A 110 -5.79 -17.37 -13.09
CA VAL A 110 -6.17 -16.56 -11.92
C VAL A 110 -6.51 -15.12 -12.34
N ASP A 111 -5.72 -14.50 -13.19
CA ASP A 111 -5.99 -13.15 -13.71
C ASP A 111 -7.33 -13.10 -14.47
N TYR A 112 -7.62 -14.10 -15.30
CA TYR A 112 -8.89 -14.24 -15.98
C TYR A 112 -10.07 -14.35 -15.03
N LEU A 113 -9.96 -15.21 -14.01
CA LEU A 113 -11.00 -15.38 -13.00
C LEU A 113 -11.25 -14.09 -12.22
N LEU A 114 -10.17 -13.40 -11.83
CA LEU A 114 -10.27 -12.12 -11.13
C LEU A 114 -10.97 -11.05 -11.98
N ARG A 115 -10.63 -10.95 -13.27
CA ARG A 115 -11.26 -9.97 -14.18
C ARG A 115 -12.75 -10.22 -14.40
N ASN A 116 -13.18 -11.48 -14.33
CA ASN A 116 -14.57 -11.87 -14.49
C ASN A 116 -15.37 -11.89 -13.16
N GLY A 117 -14.77 -11.48 -12.05
CA GLY A 117 -15.44 -11.41 -10.75
C GLY A 117 -15.48 -12.70 -9.95
N TYR A 118 -14.81 -13.75 -10.41
CA TYR A 118 -14.73 -15.05 -9.72
C TYR A 118 -13.63 -15.06 -8.65
N GLY A 119 -13.69 -14.10 -7.71
CA GLY A 119 -12.65 -13.87 -6.72
C GLY A 119 -12.36 -15.09 -5.83
N GLU A 120 -13.38 -15.79 -5.36
CA GLU A 120 -13.22 -16.98 -4.51
C GLU A 120 -12.53 -18.14 -5.27
N SER A 121 -12.94 -18.38 -6.50
CA SER A 121 -12.31 -19.41 -7.35
C SER A 121 -10.86 -19.06 -7.68
N ALA A 122 -10.59 -17.78 -7.92
CA ALA A 122 -9.25 -17.27 -8.17
C ALA A 122 -8.34 -17.45 -6.94
N MET A 123 -8.83 -17.14 -5.74
CA MET A 123 -8.08 -17.35 -4.49
C MET A 123 -7.82 -18.82 -4.22
N ALA A 124 -8.82 -19.68 -4.41
CA ALA A 124 -8.68 -21.12 -4.24
C ALA A 124 -7.61 -21.70 -5.19
N LEU A 125 -7.65 -21.31 -6.46
CA LEU A 125 -6.66 -21.73 -7.46
C LEU A 125 -5.25 -21.21 -7.13
N ALA A 126 -5.13 -19.92 -6.75
CA ALA A 126 -3.85 -19.34 -6.38
C ALA A 126 -3.21 -20.07 -5.20
N LYS A 127 -4.01 -20.39 -4.17
CA LYS A 127 -3.57 -21.13 -2.99
C LYS A 127 -3.20 -22.58 -3.32
N GLU A 128 -4.02 -23.28 -4.11
CA GLU A 128 -3.74 -24.67 -4.52
C GLU A 128 -2.42 -24.79 -5.29
N LYS A 129 -2.11 -23.78 -6.12
CA LYS A 129 -0.90 -23.78 -6.95
C LYS A 129 0.28 -23.05 -6.28
N GLY A 130 0.11 -22.49 -5.07
CA GLY A 130 1.17 -21.78 -4.34
C GLY A 130 1.67 -20.52 -5.05
N ILE A 131 0.79 -19.81 -5.75
CA ILE A 131 1.14 -18.64 -6.57
C ILE A 131 0.53 -17.32 -6.04
N GLU A 132 0.10 -17.27 -4.80
CA GLU A 132 -0.53 -16.08 -4.19
C GLU A 132 0.34 -14.84 -4.32
N GLU A 133 1.66 -15.00 -4.15
CA GLU A 133 2.62 -13.89 -4.25
C GLU A 133 2.83 -13.38 -5.69
N LEU A 134 2.41 -14.16 -6.68
CA LEU A 134 2.56 -13.82 -8.10
C LEU A 134 1.33 -13.13 -8.71
N VAL A 135 0.23 -13.04 -7.97
CA VAL A 135 -1.06 -12.48 -8.43
C VAL A 135 -1.51 -11.31 -7.57
N ASP A 136 -2.39 -10.45 -8.10
CA ASP A 136 -2.84 -9.23 -7.44
C ASP A 136 -4.30 -9.36 -6.94
N VAL A 137 -4.61 -10.44 -6.22
CA VAL A 137 -5.98 -10.77 -5.77
C VAL A 137 -6.64 -9.61 -5.02
N GLU A 138 -5.93 -9.01 -4.05
CA GLU A 138 -6.46 -7.94 -3.20
C GLU A 138 -6.91 -6.72 -4.00
N ALA A 139 -6.16 -6.35 -5.05
CA ALA A 139 -6.49 -5.22 -5.89
C ALA A 139 -7.80 -5.44 -6.65
N PHE A 140 -8.02 -6.65 -7.17
CA PHE A 140 -9.25 -7.01 -7.87
C PHE A 140 -10.44 -7.13 -6.92
N VAL A 141 -10.26 -7.71 -5.74
CA VAL A 141 -11.31 -7.78 -4.70
C VAL A 141 -11.77 -6.39 -4.31
N ALA A 142 -10.83 -5.44 -4.09
CA ALA A 142 -11.16 -4.05 -3.80
C ALA A 142 -11.92 -3.39 -4.97
N CYS A 143 -11.51 -3.64 -6.21
CA CYS A 143 -12.18 -3.13 -7.41
C CYS A 143 -13.64 -3.64 -7.51
N HIS A 144 -13.84 -4.95 -7.36
CA HIS A 144 -15.18 -5.54 -7.42
C HIS A 144 -16.10 -5.10 -6.27
N LYS A 145 -15.53 -4.85 -5.08
CA LYS A 145 -16.30 -4.28 -3.97
C LYS A 145 -16.84 -2.89 -4.33
N ILE A 146 -16.01 -2.04 -4.94
CA ILE A 146 -16.42 -0.70 -5.40
C ILE A 146 -17.48 -0.83 -6.50
N GLU A 147 -17.27 -1.72 -7.47
CA GLU A 147 -18.21 -1.98 -8.55
C GLU A 147 -19.58 -2.43 -8.02
N ALA A 148 -19.61 -3.41 -7.10
CA ALA A 148 -20.83 -3.90 -6.48
C ALA A 148 -21.56 -2.79 -5.69
N SER A 149 -20.81 -1.93 -4.99
CA SER A 149 -21.35 -0.78 -4.28
C SER A 149 -22.01 0.22 -5.23
N LEU A 150 -21.35 0.54 -6.35
CA LEU A 150 -21.89 1.43 -7.38
C LEU A 150 -23.16 0.85 -8.04
N ARG A 151 -23.17 -0.45 -8.35
CA ARG A 151 -24.35 -1.15 -8.88
C ARG A 151 -25.54 -1.12 -7.91
N ALA A 152 -25.26 -1.09 -6.60
CA ALA A 152 -26.26 -0.94 -5.55
C ALA A 152 -26.64 0.54 -5.27
N GLY A 153 -26.19 1.49 -6.08
CA GLY A 153 -26.46 2.92 -5.92
C GLY A 153 -25.68 3.61 -4.79
N ARG A 154 -24.69 2.92 -4.18
CA ARG A 154 -23.85 3.50 -3.13
C ARG A 154 -22.53 4.00 -3.70
N THR A 155 -22.28 5.30 -3.57
CA THR A 155 -21.11 5.97 -4.14
C THR A 155 -19.98 6.17 -3.14
N GLN A 156 -20.23 5.93 -1.84
CA GLN A 156 -19.30 6.27 -0.76
C GLN A 156 -17.93 5.62 -0.91
N GLU A 157 -17.89 4.29 -1.16
CA GLU A 157 -16.62 3.55 -1.32
C GLU A 157 -15.83 4.04 -2.53
N CYS A 158 -16.53 4.35 -3.64
CA CYS A 158 -15.91 4.90 -4.83
C CYS A 158 -15.29 6.29 -4.55
N LEU A 159 -16.00 7.17 -3.86
CA LEU A 159 -15.51 8.51 -3.53
C LEU A 159 -14.30 8.47 -2.60
N VAL A 160 -14.31 7.59 -1.60
CA VAL A 160 -13.16 7.38 -0.70
C VAL A 160 -11.95 6.89 -1.51
N TRP A 161 -12.13 5.88 -2.36
CA TRP A 161 -11.07 5.39 -3.21
C TRP A 161 -10.52 6.47 -4.17
N CYS A 162 -11.39 7.27 -4.77
CA CYS A 162 -11.00 8.39 -5.63
C CYS A 162 -10.19 9.45 -4.85
N ALA A 163 -10.56 9.76 -3.63
CA ALA A 163 -9.85 10.69 -2.78
C ALA A 163 -8.42 10.18 -2.47
N ASP A 164 -8.29 8.90 -2.13
CA ASP A 164 -7.00 8.26 -1.84
C ASP A 164 -6.09 8.16 -3.08
N ASN A 165 -6.67 8.07 -4.27
CA ASN A 165 -5.95 7.92 -5.54
C ASN A 165 -5.97 9.17 -6.43
N LYS A 166 -6.34 10.32 -5.88
CA LYS A 166 -6.53 11.60 -6.61
C LYS A 166 -5.37 11.97 -7.54
N GLN A 167 -4.12 11.75 -7.10
CA GLN A 167 -2.95 12.08 -7.92
C GLN A 167 -2.77 11.13 -9.12
N ALA A 168 -3.08 9.84 -8.95
CA ALA A 168 -3.04 8.87 -10.04
C ALA A 168 -4.16 9.16 -11.06
N LEU A 169 -5.36 9.45 -10.59
CA LEU A 169 -6.50 9.83 -11.43
C LEU A 169 -6.23 11.10 -12.23
N LYS A 170 -5.60 12.12 -11.63
CA LYS A 170 -5.17 13.33 -12.36
C LYS A 170 -4.21 13.03 -13.50
N LYS A 171 -3.24 12.13 -13.28
CA LYS A 171 -2.27 11.73 -14.31
C LYS A 171 -2.94 11.00 -15.49
N LEU A 172 -4.01 10.27 -15.21
CA LEU A 172 -4.77 9.53 -16.21
C LEU A 172 -5.85 10.38 -16.91
N ASN A 173 -5.94 11.70 -16.59
CA ASN A 173 -7.00 12.61 -17.06
C ASN A 173 -8.44 12.13 -16.78
N VAL A 174 -8.63 11.15 -15.89
CA VAL A 174 -9.94 10.60 -15.53
C VAL A 174 -10.68 11.52 -14.53
N GLY A 175 -9.96 12.43 -13.88
CA GLY A 175 -10.47 13.25 -12.77
C GLY A 175 -11.33 14.46 -13.16
N PHE A 176 -11.46 14.80 -14.43
CA PHE A 176 -12.14 16.05 -14.83
C PHE A 176 -13.65 16.03 -14.51
N PHE A 177 -14.28 14.87 -14.53
CA PHE A 177 -15.73 14.73 -14.30
C PHE A 177 -16.14 14.49 -12.82
N LEU A 178 -15.24 14.08 -11.95
CA LEU A 178 -15.55 13.69 -10.57
C LEU A 178 -15.34 14.80 -9.53
N PHE A 179 -14.66 15.90 -9.89
CA PHE A 179 -14.26 16.93 -8.94
C PHE A 179 -14.83 18.34 -9.22
N HIS A 180 -15.72 18.45 -10.20
CA HIS A 180 -16.46 19.69 -10.47
C HIS A 180 -17.93 19.53 -10.02
N LYS A 181 -18.14 19.45 -8.70
CA LYS A 181 -19.38 19.85 -8.03
C LYS A 181 -19.05 20.52 -6.71
#